data_cedcda02383449fe0ff97ca170953b86
#
_entry.id   cedcda02383449fe0ff97ca170953b86
#
_cell.length_a   1.000
_cell.length_b   1.000
_cell.length_c   1.000
_cell.angle_alpha   90.00
_cell.angle_beta   90.00
_cell.angle_gamma   90.00
#
_symmetry.space_group_name_H-M   'P 1'
#
loop_
_entity.id
_entity.type
_entity.pdbx_description
1 polymer ?
#
loop_
_entity_poly.entity_id
_entity_poly.type
_entity_poly.pdbx_seq_one_letter_code
_entity_poly.pdbx_strand_id
1 'polypeptide(L)'
;YTARDLDEFIVGTAAKLDTPRKARAAARELDHRYFCGITDEIRAADRKALCSVDAALLKAQAAALSDVLSGGVRVAFGSKDAVEAAKDLFDRVETL
;
A
#
# COMPACT_ATOMS: atom_id res chain seq x y z
N TYR A 1 1.06 18.19 4.13
CA TYR A 1 0.24 17.97 2.93
C TYR A 1 -0.83 19.05 2.85
N THR A 2 -1.01 19.64 1.69
CA THR A 2 -2.10 20.59 1.39
C THR A 2 -3.35 19.81 0.95
N ALA A 3 -4.51 20.48 0.90
CA ALA A 3 -5.73 19.88 0.33
C ALA A 3 -5.51 19.42 -1.13
N ARG A 4 -4.74 20.20 -1.89
CA ARG A 4 -4.40 19.88 -3.28
C ARG A 4 -3.56 18.58 -3.38
N ASP A 5 -2.58 18.40 -2.50
CA ASP A 5 -1.77 17.16 -2.50
C ASP A 5 -2.65 15.95 -2.26
N LEU A 6 -3.64 16.07 -1.37
CA LEU A 6 -4.59 15.00 -1.07
C LEU A 6 -5.46 14.66 -2.29
N ASP A 7 -6.00 15.68 -2.97
CA ASP A 7 -6.79 15.50 -4.19
C ASP A 7 -5.96 14.79 -5.28
N GLU A 8 -4.70 15.18 -5.47
CA GLU A 8 -3.79 14.54 -6.42
C GLU A 8 -3.53 13.07 -6.08
N PHE A 9 -3.39 12.71 -4.80
CA PHE A 9 -3.24 11.32 -4.36
C PHE A 9 -4.52 10.49 -4.57
N ILE A 10 -5.69 11.06 -4.27
CA ILE A 10 -6.98 10.40 -4.49
C ILE A 10 -7.18 10.13 -5.98
N VAL A 11 -6.99 11.15 -6.82
CA VAL A 11 -7.13 11.03 -8.29
C VAL A 11 -6.12 10.01 -8.85
N GLY A 12 -4.86 10.09 -8.42
CA GLY A 12 -3.81 9.14 -8.85
C GLY A 12 -4.11 7.71 -8.45
N THR A 13 -4.72 7.47 -7.29
CA THR A 13 -5.12 6.15 -6.83
C THR A 13 -6.35 5.65 -7.59
N ALA A 14 -7.36 6.50 -7.78
CA ALA A 14 -8.56 6.18 -8.55
C ALA A 14 -8.23 5.83 -10.02
N ALA A 15 -7.30 6.56 -10.63
CA ALA A 15 -6.85 6.31 -12.00
C ALA A 15 -6.23 4.91 -12.15
N LYS A 16 -5.54 4.38 -11.14
CA LYS A 16 -4.99 3.01 -11.16
C LYS A 16 -6.10 1.95 -11.14
N LEU A 17 -7.21 2.22 -10.46
CA LEU A 17 -8.37 1.32 -10.43
C LEU A 17 -9.09 1.29 -11.79
N ASP A 18 -9.06 2.40 -12.52
CA ASP A 18 -9.75 2.60 -13.80
C ASP A 18 -8.87 2.31 -15.03
N THR A 19 -7.62 1.90 -14.84
CA THR A 19 -6.70 1.62 -15.94
C THR A 19 -7.27 0.53 -16.85
N PRO A 20 -7.45 0.79 -18.15
CA PRO A 20 -7.91 -0.20 -19.11
C PRO A 20 -6.98 -1.42 -19.14
N ARG A 21 -7.55 -2.61 -19.09
CA ARG A 21 -6.79 -3.87 -19.06
C ARG A 21 -6.99 -4.64 -20.36
N LYS A 22 -5.92 -5.29 -20.84
CA LYS A 22 -6.01 -6.27 -21.91
C LYS A 22 -6.90 -7.45 -21.50
N ALA A 23 -7.56 -8.10 -22.44
CA ALA A 23 -8.53 -9.18 -22.18
C ALA A 23 -8.03 -10.25 -21.21
N ARG A 24 -6.78 -10.72 -21.35
CA ARG A 24 -6.19 -11.71 -20.46
C ARG A 24 -6.06 -11.21 -19.01
N ALA A 25 -5.68 -9.94 -18.82
CA ALA A 25 -5.57 -9.35 -17.48
C ALA A 25 -6.95 -9.11 -16.86
N ALA A 26 -7.94 -8.73 -17.68
CA ALA A 26 -9.32 -8.58 -17.24
C ALA A 26 -9.92 -9.93 -16.80
N ALA A 27 -9.67 -11.01 -17.54
CA ALA A 27 -10.13 -12.35 -17.17
C ALA A 27 -9.53 -12.80 -15.83
N ARG A 28 -8.21 -12.64 -15.62
CA ARG A 28 -7.57 -12.96 -14.34
C ARG A 28 -8.13 -12.15 -13.17
N GLU A 29 -8.46 -10.91 -13.41
CA GLU A 29 -9.08 -10.06 -12.38
C GLU A 29 -10.49 -10.55 -12.02
N LEU A 30 -11.28 -10.97 -13.01
CA LEU A 30 -12.61 -11.54 -12.77
C LEU A 30 -12.52 -12.86 -11.99
N ASP A 31 -11.58 -13.73 -12.35
CA ASP A 31 -11.32 -14.97 -11.60
C ASP A 31 -10.94 -14.66 -10.15
N HIS A 32 -10.00 -13.73 -9.94
CA HIS A 32 -9.58 -13.30 -8.60
C HIS A 32 -10.78 -12.79 -7.80
N ARG A 33 -11.61 -11.92 -8.37
CA ARG A 33 -12.80 -11.40 -7.69
C ARG A 33 -13.77 -12.50 -7.31
N TYR A 34 -14.01 -13.44 -8.22
CA TYR A 34 -14.91 -14.56 -7.98
C TYR A 34 -14.43 -15.42 -6.80
N PHE A 35 -13.16 -15.85 -6.82
CA PHE A 35 -12.60 -16.69 -5.76
C PHE A 35 -12.43 -15.97 -4.43
N CYS A 36 -12.20 -14.65 -4.43
CA CYS A 36 -12.07 -13.85 -3.21
C CYS A 36 -13.41 -13.26 -2.73
N GLY A 37 -14.52 -13.52 -3.41
CA GLY A 37 -15.82 -12.99 -3.03
C GLY A 37 -15.95 -11.46 -3.16
N ILE A 38 -15.16 -10.83 -4.04
CA ILE A 38 -15.17 -9.37 -4.25
C ILE A 38 -16.31 -9.01 -5.18
N THR A 39 -17.44 -8.60 -4.59
CA THR A 39 -18.63 -8.19 -5.33
C THR A 39 -18.52 -6.76 -5.87
N ASP A 40 -19.43 -6.38 -6.77
CA ASP A 40 -19.48 -5.01 -7.28
C ASP A 40 -19.89 -4.00 -6.20
N GLU A 41 -20.68 -4.42 -5.19
CA GLU A 41 -21.03 -3.61 -4.04
C GLU A 41 -19.81 -3.30 -3.18
N ILE A 42 -18.95 -4.29 -2.92
CA ILE A 42 -17.67 -4.09 -2.20
C ILE A 42 -16.81 -3.10 -2.95
N ARG A 43 -16.66 -3.27 -4.26
CA ARG A 43 -15.86 -2.36 -5.10
C ARG A 43 -16.40 -0.94 -5.13
N ALA A 44 -17.74 -0.79 -5.18
CA ALA A 44 -18.38 0.51 -5.12
C ALA A 44 -18.16 1.19 -3.75
N ALA A 45 -18.24 0.40 -2.67
CA ALA A 45 -17.97 0.88 -1.32
C ALA A 45 -16.51 1.33 -1.15
N ASP A 46 -15.54 0.54 -1.64
CA ASP A 46 -14.11 0.87 -1.59
C ASP A 46 -13.82 2.15 -2.39
N ARG A 47 -14.42 2.29 -3.57
CA ARG A 47 -14.27 3.50 -4.39
C ARG A 47 -14.85 4.73 -3.69
N LYS A 48 -16.02 4.59 -3.07
CA LYS A 48 -16.64 5.66 -2.29
C LYS A 48 -15.76 6.03 -1.10
N ALA A 49 -15.23 5.05 -0.38
CA ALA A 49 -14.32 5.27 0.74
C ALA A 49 -13.07 6.02 0.29
N LEU A 50 -12.43 5.62 -0.83
CA LEU A 50 -11.27 6.32 -1.39
C LEU A 50 -11.57 7.79 -1.69
N CYS A 51 -12.71 8.07 -2.33
CA CYS A 51 -13.11 9.43 -2.68
C CYS A 51 -13.51 10.29 -1.46
N SER A 52 -13.74 9.67 -0.31
CA SER A 52 -14.10 10.35 0.94
C SER A 52 -12.92 10.53 1.91
N VAL A 53 -11.71 10.14 1.51
CA VAL A 53 -10.51 10.32 2.33
C VAL A 53 -10.24 11.80 2.55
N ASP A 54 -10.01 12.18 3.79
CA ASP A 54 -9.63 13.52 4.19
C ASP A 54 -8.32 13.52 5.00
N ALA A 55 -7.80 14.71 5.30
CA ALA A 55 -6.56 14.87 6.06
C ALA A 55 -6.68 14.35 7.50
N ALA A 56 -7.88 14.36 8.09
CA ALA A 56 -8.10 13.87 9.45
C ALA A 56 -8.00 12.34 9.50
N LEU A 57 -8.60 11.66 8.50
CA LEU A 57 -8.51 10.22 8.36
C LEU A 57 -7.04 9.77 8.15
N LEU A 58 -6.29 10.47 7.28
CA LEU A 58 -4.86 10.16 7.07
C LEU A 58 -4.04 10.33 8.35
N LYS A 59 -4.28 11.39 9.12
CA LYS A 59 -3.61 11.59 10.42
C LYS A 59 -3.96 10.50 11.42
N ALA A 60 -5.20 10.04 11.44
CA ALA A 60 -5.62 8.94 12.32
C ALA A 60 -4.87 7.63 12.02
N GLN A 61 -4.49 7.38 10.76
CA GLN A 61 -3.70 6.21 10.39
C GLN A 61 -2.22 6.31 10.84
N ALA A 62 -1.72 7.49 11.16
CA ALA A 62 -0.33 7.67 11.58
C ALA A 62 0.01 6.89 12.86
N ALA A 63 -0.93 6.77 13.80
CA ALA A 63 -0.75 5.97 15.02
C ALA A 63 -0.56 4.48 14.67
N ALA A 64 -1.41 3.90 13.84
CA ALA A 64 -1.31 2.51 13.42
C ALA A 64 0.01 2.23 12.66
N LEU A 65 0.44 3.16 11.79
CA LEU A 65 1.73 3.05 11.12
C LEU A 65 2.91 3.12 12.11
N SER A 66 2.83 3.99 13.11
CA SER A 66 3.84 4.10 14.17
C SER A 66 3.94 2.79 14.96
N ASP A 67 2.81 2.18 15.30
CA ASP A 67 2.78 0.89 16.02
C ASP A 67 3.40 -0.23 15.19
N VAL A 68 3.10 -0.29 13.89
CA VAL A 68 3.74 -1.26 12.97
C VAL A 68 5.24 -1.05 12.89
N LEU A 69 5.70 0.20 12.80
CA LEU A 69 7.12 0.53 12.70
C LEU A 69 7.89 0.26 14.00
N SER A 70 7.24 0.44 15.15
CA SER A 70 7.88 0.24 16.46
C SER A 70 7.86 -1.23 16.91
N GLY A 71 6.80 -1.99 16.57
CA GLY A 71 6.64 -3.39 16.95
C GLY A 71 7.00 -4.40 15.85
N GLY A 72 7.22 -3.94 14.62
CA GLY A 72 7.47 -4.80 13.47
C GLY A 72 8.93 -5.23 13.32
N VAL A 73 9.12 -6.39 12.68
CA VAL A 73 10.46 -6.85 12.27
C VAL A 73 10.88 -6.08 11.02
N ARG A 74 12.09 -5.51 11.04
CA ARG A 74 12.69 -4.82 9.90
C ARG A 74 13.77 -5.70 9.28
N VAL A 75 13.66 -5.93 7.98
CA VAL A 75 14.62 -6.73 7.22
C VAL A 75 15.18 -5.85 6.09
N ALA A 76 16.50 -5.85 5.94
CA ALA A 76 17.17 -5.16 4.85
C ALA A 76 18.07 -6.12 4.10
N PHE A 77 18.11 -5.99 2.77
CA PHE A 77 19.03 -6.69 1.90
C PHE A 77 19.95 -5.67 1.22
N GLY A 78 21.24 -5.93 1.21
CA GLY A 78 22.21 -5.02 0.62
C GLY A 78 23.53 -5.71 0.29
N SER A 79 24.49 -4.96 -0.28
CA SER A 79 25.85 -5.46 -0.45
C SER A 79 26.49 -5.69 0.93
N LYS A 80 27.43 -6.65 1.00
CA LYS A 80 28.14 -6.97 2.24
C LYS A 80 28.73 -5.72 2.91
N ASP A 81 29.39 -4.87 2.14
CA ASP A 81 30.04 -3.67 2.66
C ASP A 81 29.03 -2.65 3.23
N ALA A 82 27.87 -2.49 2.55
CA ALA A 82 26.82 -1.57 3.02
C ALA A 82 26.15 -2.08 4.30
N VAL A 83 25.89 -3.38 4.38
CA VAL A 83 25.29 -4.00 5.58
C VAL A 83 26.28 -3.96 6.75
N GLU A 84 27.57 -4.27 6.53
CA GLU A 84 28.59 -4.22 7.56
C GLU A 84 28.82 -2.80 8.10
N ALA A 85 28.78 -1.79 7.22
CA ALA A 85 28.87 -0.38 7.62
C ALA A 85 27.71 0.11 8.48
N ALA A 86 26.55 -0.57 8.40
CA ALA A 86 25.34 -0.22 9.13
C ALA A 86 24.91 -1.29 10.14
N LYS A 87 25.80 -2.21 10.49
CA LYS A 87 25.43 -3.39 11.31
C LYS A 87 24.85 -3.04 12.69
N ASP A 88 25.23 -1.92 13.27
CA ASP A 88 24.74 -1.45 14.57
C ASP A 88 23.24 -1.10 14.55
N LEU A 89 22.62 -1.03 13.35
CA LEU A 89 21.18 -0.81 13.17
C LEU A 89 20.37 -2.12 13.20
N PHE A 90 21.02 -3.28 13.23
CA PHE A 90 20.41 -4.59 13.10
C PHE A 90 20.75 -5.48 14.29
N ASP A 91 19.77 -6.18 14.82
CA ASP A 91 19.98 -7.18 15.90
C ASP A 91 20.69 -8.44 15.36
N ARG A 92 20.56 -8.70 14.06
CA ARG A 92 21.13 -9.89 13.40
C ARG A 92 21.52 -9.58 11.97
N VAL A 93 22.71 -9.99 11.57
CA VAL A 93 23.22 -9.90 10.20
C VAL A 93 23.59 -11.31 9.74
N GLU A 94 23.11 -11.70 8.56
CA GLU A 94 23.44 -12.99 7.91
C GLU A 94 23.97 -12.73 6.49
N THR A 95 24.88 -13.61 6.07
CA THR A 95 25.37 -13.62 4.68
C THR A 95 24.68 -14.80 3.97
N LEU A 96 24.07 -14.51 2.83
CA LEU A 96 23.48 -15.53 1.95
C LEU A 96 24.55 -16.17 1.05
#